data_10bf495e2734ed4f1f9614b6c2422f50
#
_entry.id   10bf495e2734ed4f1f9614b6c2422f50
#
_cell.length_a   1.000
_cell.length_b   1.000
_cell.length_c   1.000
_cell.angle_alpha   90.00
_cell.angle_beta   90.00
_cell.angle_gamma   90.00
#
_symmetry.space_group_name_H-M   'P 1'
#
loop_
_entity.id
_entity.type
_entity.pdbx_description
1 polymer ?
#
loop_
_entity_poly.entity_id
_entity_poly.type
_entity_poly.pdbx_seq_one_letter_code
_entity_poly.pdbx_strand_id
1 'polypeptide(L)'
;EIEDLLHEVFERNGGNLLASIRLPLLSDDEILKHVTFENAELIEKKHALGKGTLIIAPHMGNWELLAQALPLLKPEALAGAFYRKLNNPLMDQLIERRRARRGTHLFAKHSSSHKLTAFLRKNAGLGILGDQRMPKRGDPVVFFGRPTTFSPLPELLARRTDSALMGMHCRSSGPGQWIVSLTEIKDASAQSCADSLEKAWRSSPADVFWFQDRWRLTGQKPLSFLEKLDPAHPVTKPLRIVSTSMISLPKNLATVEVIDLDMDAPTDELAAQLHQLSDAGKYPVDLYCCAQTFIPKLKKAAGRILVTSPEDFS
;
A
#
# COMPACT_ATOMS: atom_id res chain seq x y z
N GLU A 1 -8.58 12.00 -20.70
CA GLU A 1 -7.38 11.86 -19.84
C GLU A 1 -7.61 10.85 -18.71
N ILE A 2 -8.64 11.02 -17.81
CA ILE A 2 -8.92 10.02 -16.73
C ILE A 2 -9.45 8.73 -17.33
N GLU A 3 -10.36 8.79 -18.29
CA GLU A 3 -10.90 7.61 -18.97
C GLU A 3 -9.83 6.84 -19.73
N ASP A 4 -8.92 7.53 -20.42
CA ASP A 4 -7.79 6.91 -21.11
C ASP A 4 -6.87 6.19 -20.12
N LEU A 5 -6.57 6.83 -19.00
CA LEU A 5 -5.78 6.21 -17.94
C LEU A 5 -6.49 4.99 -17.35
N LEU A 6 -7.80 5.04 -17.13
CA LEU A 6 -8.57 3.89 -16.64
C LEU A 6 -8.52 2.72 -17.62
N HIS A 7 -8.67 2.99 -18.91
CA HIS A 7 -8.53 1.96 -19.95
C HIS A 7 -7.16 1.28 -19.89
N GLU A 8 -6.11 2.08 -19.84
CA GLU A 8 -4.74 1.59 -19.75
C GLU A 8 -4.48 0.82 -18.46
N VAL A 9 -5.03 1.24 -17.31
CA VAL A 9 -4.96 0.51 -16.03
C VAL A 9 -5.57 -0.89 -16.15
N PHE A 10 -6.76 -1.02 -16.73
CA PHE A 10 -7.40 -2.32 -16.90
C PHE A 10 -6.63 -3.22 -17.86
N GLU A 11 -6.16 -2.68 -18.98
CA GLU A 11 -5.38 -3.41 -19.98
C GLU A 11 -4.06 -3.93 -19.38
N ARG A 12 -3.28 -3.07 -18.74
CA ARG A 12 -1.99 -3.43 -18.14
C ARG A 12 -2.14 -4.40 -16.97
N ASN A 13 -3.07 -4.15 -16.05
CA ASN A 13 -3.30 -5.05 -14.93
C ASN A 13 -3.82 -6.42 -15.40
N GLY A 14 -4.72 -6.46 -16.39
CA GLY A 14 -5.18 -7.70 -17.01
C GLY A 14 -4.03 -8.48 -17.66
N GLY A 15 -3.20 -7.82 -18.47
CA GLY A 15 -2.03 -8.41 -19.10
C GLY A 15 -1.01 -8.92 -18.08
N ASN A 16 -0.71 -8.14 -17.05
CA ASN A 16 0.21 -8.51 -15.98
C ASN A 16 -0.30 -9.72 -15.17
N LEU A 17 -1.60 -9.78 -14.91
CA LEU A 17 -2.22 -10.92 -14.21
C LEU A 17 -2.10 -12.21 -15.02
N LEU A 18 -2.38 -12.16 -16.33
CA LEU A 18 -2.21 -13.29 -17.24
C LEU A 18 -0.74 -13.72 -17.34
N ALA A 19 0.18 -12.77 -17.45
CA ALA A 19 1.60 -13.04 -17.49
C ALA A 19 2.11 -13.68 -16.20
N SER A 20 1.59 -13.30 -15.04
CA SER A 20 1.94 -13.89 -13.75
C SER A 20 1.61 -15.39 -13.65
N ILE A 21 0.66 -15.87 -14.45
CA ILE A 21 0.33 -17.29 -14.55
C ILE A 21 1.40 -18.05 -15.33
N ARG A 22 1.94 -17.47 -16.39
CA ARG A 22 2.93 -18.11 -17.27
C ARG A 22 4.36 -17.97 -16.75
N LEU A 23 4.70 -16.81 -16.22
CA LEU A 23 6.06 -16.44 -15.81
C LEU A 23 6.79 -17.49 -14.93
N PRO A 24 6.15 -18.11 -13.92
CA PRO A 24 6.78 -19.13 -13.12
C PRO A 24 7.12 -20.43 -13.87
N LEU A 25 6.60 -20.60 -15.07
CA LEU A 25 6.85 -21.79 -15.91
C LEU A 25 8.09 -21.62 -16.80
N LEU A 26 8.53 -20.38 -17.00
CA LEU A 26 9.68 -20.05 -17.83
C LEU A 26 11.01 -20.40 -17.11
N SER A 27 12.04 -20.67 -17.89
CA SER A 27 13.44 -20.72 -17.40
C SER A 27 13.94 -19.32 -17.03
N ASP A 28 15.06 -19.25 -16.33
CA ASP A 28 15.65 -17.98 -15.92
C ASP A 28 16.08 -17.15 -17.14
N ASP A 29 16.69 -17.79 -18.14
CA ASP A 29 17.08 -17.14 -19.40
C ASP A 29 15.88 -16.60 -20.19
N GLU A 30 14.76 -17.33 -20.16
CA GLU A 30 13.52 -16.85 -20.81
C GLU A 30 12.95 -15.65 -20.06
N ILE A 31 12.93 -15.65 -18.73
CA ILE A 31 12.46 -14.50 -17.95
C ILE A 31 13.36 -13.27 -18.22
N LEU A 32 14.67 -13.45 -18.22
CA LEU A 32 15.63 -12.36 -18.44
C LEU A 32 15.51 -11.72 -19.83
N LYS A 33 14.92 -12.41 -20.81
CA LYS A 33 14.58 -11.79 -22.11
C LYS A 33 13.38 -10.83 -22.03
N HIS A 34 12.57 -10.96 -20.99
CA HIS A 34 11.37 -10.16 -20.78
C HIS A 34 11.53 -9.06 -19.73
N VAL A 35 12.66 -9.03 -19.03
CA VAL A 35 12.87 -8.13 -17.89
C VAL A 35 14.18 -7.36 -18.03
N THR A 36 14.08 -6.06 -17.91
CA THR A 36 15.24 -5.17 -17.75
C THR A 36 15.32 -4.75 -16.30
N PHE A 37 16.53 -4.77 -15.72
CA PHE A 37 16.78 -4.30 -14.36
C PHE A 37 17.46 -2.94 -14.39
N GLU A 38 16.90 -1.96 -13.69
CA GLU A 38 17.49 -0.63 -13.47
C GLU A 38 18.07 -0.54 -12.06
N ASN A 39 19.30 -0.03 -11.95
CA ASN A 39 20.06 0.12 -10.70
C ASN A 39 20.29 -1.21 -9.96
N ALA A 40 20.50 -2.31 -10.69
CA ALA A 40 20.71 -3.64 -10.12
C ALA A 40 21.90 -3.71 -9.15
N GLU A 41 22.89 -2.83 -9.35
CA GLU A 41 24.08 -2.69 -8.49
C GLU A 41 23.73 -2.35 -7.03
N LEU A 42 22.51 -1.83 -6.77
CA LEU A 42 22.03 -1.60 -5.40
C LEU A 42 21.92 -2.89 -4.58
N ILE A 43 21.63 -4.02 -5.22
CA ILE A 43 21.58 -5.32 -4.53
C ILE A 43 22.97 -5.67 -3.99
N GLU A 44 24.02 -5.57 -4.84
CA GLU A 44 25.39 -5.82 -4.44
C GLU A 44 25.83 -4.85 -3.34
N LYS A 45 25.57 -3.57 -3.53
CA LYS A 45 25.90 -2.52 -2.56
C LYS A 45 25.25 -2.79 -1.19
N LYS A 46 23.98 -3.19 -1.15
CA LYS A 46 23.29 -3.48 0.12
C LYS A 46 23.74 -4.81 0.73
N HIS A 47 23.94 -5.83 -0.09
CA HIS A 47 24.42 -7.14 0.37
C HIS A 47 25.85 -7.06 0.95
N ALA A 48 26.73 -6.25 0.36
CA ALA A 48 28.09 -6.02 0.83
C ALA A 48 28.17 -5.39 2.24
N LEU A 49 27.07 -4.79 2.73
CA LEU A 49 27.00 -4.29 4.10
C LEU A 49 27.03 -5.41 5.15
N GLY A 50 26.86 -6.67 4.75
CA GLY A 50 26.87 -7.82 5.66
C GLY A 50 25.67 -7.92 6.60
N LYS A 51 24.62 -7.12 6.33
CA LYS A 51 23.37 -7.10 7.10
C LYS A 51 22.17 -7.26 6.18
N GLY A 52 21.04 -7.75 6.73
CA GLY A 52 19.84 -7.99 5.96
C GLY A 52 19.33 -6.75 5.24
N THR A 53 18.55 -6.96 4.20
CA THR A 53 17.95 -5.89 3.41
C THR A 53 16.43 -6.04 3.37
N LEU A 54 15.71 -5.00 3.81
CA LEU A 54 14.28 -4.88 3.63
C LEU A 54 13.98 -4.25 2.26
N ILE A 55 13.18 -4.94 1.46
CA ILE A 55 12.83 -4.54 0.11
C ILE A 55 11.35 -4.13 0.11
N ILE A 56 11.08 -2.84 -0.04
CA ILE A 56 9.72 -2.28 -0.01
C ILE A 56 9.22 -2.17 -1.45
N ALA A 57 8.09 -2.79 -1.73
CA ALA A 57 7.52 -2.86 -3.07
C ALA A 57 6.01 -2.58 -3.09
N PRO A 58 5.46 -2.03 -4.18
CA PRO A 58 4.03 -1.86 -4.40
C PRO A 58 3.41 -3.05 -5.14
N HIS A 59 2.07 -3.15 -5.09
CA HIS A 59 1.29 -3.95 -6.05
C HIS A 59 1.19 -3.16 -7.36
N MET A 60 2.17 -3.30 -8.23
CA MET A 60 2.32 -2.54 -9.45
C MET A 60 2.98 -3.39 -10.55
N GLY A 61 2.50 -3.27 -11.78
CA GLY A 61 2.99 -4.07 -12.89
C GLY A 61 2.89 -5.57 -12.61
N ASN A 62 3.89 -6.34 -13.00
CA ASN A 62 3.96 -7.75 -12.65
C ASN A 62 4.68 -7.95 -11.30
N TRP A 63 4.03 -7.58 -10.19
CA TRP A 63 4.61 -7.72 -8.84
C TRP A 63 4.94 -9.17 -8.45
N GLU A 64 4.35 -10.18 -9.08
CA GLU A 64 4.72 -11.58 -8.85
C GLU A 64 6.16 -11.88 -9.30
N LEU A 65 6.67 -11.14 -10.29
CA LEU A 65 8.06 -11.19 -10.70
C LEU A 65 9.01 -10.73 -9.59
N LEU A 66 8.60 -9.77 -8.75
CA LEU A 66 9.46 -9.22 -7.70
C LEU A 66 9.88 -10.28 -6.65
N ALA A 67 9.01 -11.27 -6.40
CA ALA A 67 9.36 -12.39 -5.52
C ALA A 67 10.51 -13.27 -6.10
N GLN A 68 10.77 -13.15 -7.40
CA GLN A 68 11.80 -13.92 -8.11
C GLN A 68 13.00 -13.05 -8.52
N ALA A 69 12.88 -11.71 -8.42
CA ALA A 69 13.90 -10.78 -8.90
C ALA A 69 15.24 -10.93 -8.17
N LEU A 70 15.23 -11.05 -6.84
CA LEU A 70 16.48 -11.22 -6.07
C LEU A 70 17.19 -12.54 -6.42
N PRO A 71 16.52 -13.71 -6.44
CA PRO A 71 17.15 -14.95 -6.91
C PRO A 71 17.68 -14.91 -8.35
N LEU A 72 17.03 -14.14 -9.24
CA LEU A 72 17.50 -13.99 -10.62
C LEU A 72 18.75 -13.13 -10.72
N LEU A 73 18.83 -12.05 -9.92
CA LEU A 73 19.97 -11.12 -9.95
C LEU A 73 21.14 -11.59 -9.10
N LYS A 74 20.87 -12.31 -8.01
CA LYS A 74 21.87 -12.77 -7.04
C LYS A 74 21.48 -14.14 -6.49
N PRO A 75 21.73 -15.23 -7.25
CA PRO A 75 21.28 -16.58 -6.91
C PRO A 75 21.81 -17.09 -5.57
N GLU A 76 22.97 -16.62 -5.13
CA GLU A 76 23.59 -17.00 -3.85
C GLU A 76 22.98 -16.26 -2.64
N ALA A 77 22.23 -15.18 -2.85
CA ALA A 77 21.62 -14.43 -1.77
C ALA A 77 20.34 -15.12 -1.25
N LEU A 78 20.18 -15.14 0.07
CA LEU A 78 18.93 -15.61 0.67
C LEU A 78 17.80 -14.61 0.38
N ALA A 79 16.80 -15.05 -0.34
CA ALA A 79 15.61 -14.26 -0.67
C ALA A 79 14.41 -14.71 0.14
N GLY A 80 13.63 -13.75 0.63
CA GLY A 80 12.37 -13.98 1.31
C GLY A 80 11.28 -13.01 0.88
N ALA A 81 10.03 -13.42 1.01
CA ALA A 81 8.88 -12.56 0.78
C ALA A 81 7.84 -12.71 1.90
N PHE A 82 7.39 -11.57 2.39
CA PHE A 82 6.31 -11.51 3.37
C PHE A 82 4.97 -11.40 2.65
N TYR A 83 4.01 -12.30 2.97
CA TYR A 83 2.75 -12.37 2.25
C TYR A 83 1.55 -12.65 3.16
N ARG A 84 0.36 -12.38 2.66
CA ARG A 84 -0.90 -12.80 3.29
C ARG A 84 -1.42 -14.05 2.59
N LYS A 85 -1.72 -15.08 3.36
CA LYS A 85 -2.37 -16.30 2.85
C LYS A 85 -3.70 -15.98 2.19
N LEU A 86 -3.96 -16.67 1.07
CA LEU A 86 -5.24 -16.58 0.39
C LEU A 86 -6.31 -17.39 1.13
N ASN A 87 -7.58 -16.98 1.00
CA ASN A 87 -8.69 -17.68 1.63
C ASN A 87 -8.94 -19.08 0.99
N ASN A 88 -8.68 -19.21 -0.30
CA ASN A 88 -8.76 -20.50 -0.99
C ASN A 88 -7.44 -21.26 -0.81
N PRO A 89 -7.42 -22.42 -0.12
CA PRO A 89 -6.19 -23.13 0.19
C PRO A 89 -5.49 -23.72 -1.05
N LEU A 90 -6.23 -24.07 -2.09
CA LEU A 90 -5.64 -24.58 -3.34
C LEU A 90 -4.91 -23.47 -4.11
N MET A 91 -5.52 -22.28 -4.16
CA MET A 91 -4.88 -21.11 -4.75
C MET A 91 -3.68 -20.65 -3.93
N ASP A 92 -3.78 -20.70 -2.60
CA ASP A 92 -2.66 -20.38 -1.72
C ASP A 92 -1.45 -21.27 -1.98
N GLN A 93 -1.64 -22.58 -2.00
CA GLN A 93 -0.59 -23.56 -2.31
C GLN A 93 0.00 -23.35 -3.72
N LEU A 94 -0.83 -23.04 -4.72
CA LEU A 94 -0.35 -22.78 -6.07
C LEU A 94 0.56 -21.55 -6.11
N ILE A 95 0.15 -20.45 -5.48
CA ILE A 95 0.92 -19.21 -5.41
C ILE A 95 2.20 -19.40 -4.58
N GLU A 96 2.12 -20.10 -3.44
CA GLU A 96 3.31 -20.44 -2.63
C GLU A 96 4.36 -21.19 -3.47
N ARG A 97 3.97 -22.27 -4.17
CA ARG A 97 4.87 -23.04 -5.02
C ARG A 97 5.52 -22.19 -6.12
N ARG A 98 4.74 -21.27 -6.73
CA ARG A 98 5.23 -20.39 -7.79
C ARG A 98 6.24 -19.39 -7.27
N ARG A 99 5.95 -18.72 -6.14
CA ARG A 99 6.86 -17.76 -5.52
C ARG A 99 8.13 -18.40 -4.98
N ALA A 100 8.02 -19.61 -4.44
CA ALA A 100 9.16 -20.36 -3.88
C ALA A 100 10.03 -21.06 -4.93
N ARG A 101 9.63 -21.09 -6.20
CA ARG A 101 10.28 -21.91 -7.24
C ARG A 101 11.79 -21.64 -7.39
N ARG A 102 12.22 -20.40 -7.14
CA ARG A 102 13.63 -19.99 -7.20
C ARG A 102 14.30 -19.85 -5.83
N GLY A 103 13.82 -20.59 -4.84
CA GLY A 103 14.41 -20.59 -3.49
C GLY A 103 13.93 -19.43 -2.59
N THR A 104 12.96 -18.65 -3.01
CA THR A 104 12.40 -17.59 -2.15
C THR A 104 11.66 -18.19 -0.95
N HIS A 105 12.13 -17.84 0.25
CA HIS A 105 11.46 -18.21 1.51
C HIS A 105 10.20 -17.38 1.73
N LEU A 106 9.06 -18.05 1.99
CA LEU A 106 7.79 -17.37 2.18
C LEU A 106 7.41 -17.26 3.65
N PHE A 107 7.10 -16.05 4.09
CA PHE A 107 6.69 -15.75 5.46
C PHE A 107 5.24 -15.26 5.46
N ALA A 108 4.34 -16.08 6.02
CA ALA A 108 2.95 -15.68 6.15
C ALA A 108 2.78 -14.54 7.17
N LYS A 109 1.74 -13.71 7.03
CA LYS A 109 1.42 -12.58 7.92
C LYS A 109 1.44 -12.91 9.41
N HIS A 110 1.14 -14.15 9.77
CA HIS A 110 1.15 -14.62 11.17
C HIS A 110 2.49 -15.24 11.58
N SER A 111 3.50 -15.22 10.71
CA SER A 111 4.86 -15.61 11.10
C SER A 111 5.36 -14.71 12.23
N SER A 112 5.98 -15.32 13.24
CA SER A 112 6.51 -14.54 14.36
C SER A 112 7.59 -13.56 13.90
N SER A 113 7.63 -12.38 14.49
CA SER A 113 8.68 -11.39 14.22
C SER A 113 10.09 -11.96 14.45
N HIS A 114 10.22 -12.95 15.36
CA HIS A 114 11.47 -13.66 15.61
C HIS A 114 11.98 -14.42 14.37
N LYS A 115 11.09 -15.09 13.60
CA LYS A 115 11.50 -15.79 12.36
C LYS A 115 12.00 -14.81 11.31
N LEU A 116 11.35 -13.66 11.17
CA LEU A 116 11.76 -12.61 10.23
C LEU A 116 13.09 -11.99 10.63
N THR A 117 13.28 -11.67 11.91
CA THR A 117 14.55 -11.12 12.40
C THR A 117 15.70 -12.13 12.28
N ALA A 118 15.47 -13.41 12.60
CA ALA A 118 16.47 -14.47 12.42
C ALA A 118 16.86 -14.67 10.94
N PHE A 119 15.90 -14.49 10.03
CA PHE A 119 16.17 -14.57 8.58
C PHE A 119 17.03 -13.39 8.12
N LEU A 120 16.62 -12.15 8.45
CA LEU A 120 17.36 -10.95 8.08
C LEU A 120 18.80 -10.93 8.60
N ARG A 121 19.05 -11.44 9.83
CA ARG A 121 20.39 -11.53 10.41
C ARG A 121 21.35 -12.45 9.64
N LYS A 122 20.86 -13.24 8.69
CA LYS A 122 21.68 -14.05 7.77
C LYS A 122 22.08 -13.29 6.50
N ASN A 123 22.05 -11.96 6.51
CA ASN A 123 22.29 -11.13 5.33
C ASN A 123 21.28 -11.40 4.19
N ALA A 124 20.02 -11.68 4.55
CA ALA A 124 18.97 -12.03 3.60
C ALA A 124 18.20 -10.78 3.11
N GLY A 125 17.69 -10.85 1.88
CA GLY A 125 16.73 -9.88 1.36
C GLY A 125 15.29 -10.31 1.67
N LEU A 126 14.49 -9.43 2.30
CA LEU A 126 13.08 -9.68 2.61
C LEU A 126 12.17 -8.67 1.90
N GLY A 127 11.43 -9.14 0.91
CA GLY A 127 10.42 -8.36 0.17
C GLY A 127 9.13 -8.18 0.97
N ILE A 128 8.62 -6.96 1.01
CA ILE A 128 7.35 -6.58 1.66
C ILE A 128 6.56 -5.71 0.68
N LEU A 129 5.38 -6.18 0.26
CA LEU A 129 4.42 -5.33 -0.45
C LEU A 129 3.77 -4.38 0.55
N GLY A 130 4.15 -3.11 0.50
CA GLY A 130 3.89 -2.12 1.55
C GLY A 130 2.77 -1.13 1.25
N ASP A 131 2.20 -1.15 0.06
CA ASP A 131 1.21 -0.16 -0.40
C ASP A 131 -0.21 -0.39 0.13
N GLN A 132 -0.47 -1.48 0.84
CA GLN A 132 -1.76 -1.72 1.50
C GLN A 132 -1.84 -0.95 2.83
N ARG A 133 -3.00 -0.32 3.06
CA ARG A 133 -3.25 0.39 4.33
C ARG A 133 -3.30 -0.54 5.54
N MET A 134 -2.91 -0.02 6.69
CA MET A 134 -3.02 -0.70 7.99
C MET A 134 -4.10 -0.03 8.85
N PRO A 135 -5.35 -0.55 8.88
CA PRO A 135 -6.50 0.21 9.42
C PRO A 135 -6.40 0.58 10.90
N LYS A 136 -5.87 -0.30 11.77
CA LYS A 136 -5.95 -0.11 13.23
C LYS A 136 -4.61 0.20 13.91
N ARG A 137 -3.49 -0.16 13.31
CA ARG A 137 -2.16 -0.11 13.93
C ARG A 137 -1.10 0.42 12.98
N GLY A 138 -1.52 1.15 11.95
CA GLY A 138 -0.61 1.75 11.00
C GLY A 138 -0.09 3.08 11.52
N ASP A 139 1.15 3.40 11.17
CA ASP A 139 1.72 4.70 11.42
C ASP A 139 1.14 5.73 10.45
N PRO A 140 0.85 6.94 10.92
CA PRO A 140 0.39 8.03 10.08
C PRO A 140 1.47 8.45 9.09
N VAL A 141 1.09 8.62 7.84
CA VAL A 141 1.96 9.14 6.77
C VAL A 141 1.16 10.03 5.82
N VAL A 142 1.86 10.90 5.13
CA VAL A 142 1.33 11.64 3.97
C VAL A 142 1.69 10.87 2.71
N PHE A 143 0.69 10.56 1.87
CA PHE A 143 0.86 9.83 0.62
C PHE A 143 0.03 10.50 -0.47
N PHE A 144 0.64 10.98 -1.53
CA PHE A 144 0.03 11.87 -2.54
C PHE A 144 -0.60 13.13 -1.95
N GLY A 145 0.02 13.68 -0.91
CA GLY A 145 -0.47 14.86 -0.21
C GLY A 145 -1.69 14.62 0.69
N ARG A 146 -2.15 13.37 0.85
CA ARG A 146 -3.27 12.96 1.71
C ARG A 146 -2.79 12.15 2.92
N PRO A 147 -3.36 12.37 4.10
CA PRO A 147 -3.09 11.52 5.26
C PRO A 147 -3.59 10.08 5.03
N THR A 148 -2.76 9.11 5.40
CA THR A 148 -3.11 7.70 5.38
C THR A 148 -2.25 6.91 6.38
N THR A 149 -2.35 5.59 6.39
CA THR A 149 -1.57 4.72 7.27
C THR A 149 -0.61 3.84 6.50
N PHE A 150 0.53 3.58 7.09
CA PHE A 150 1.53 2.64 6.61
C PHE A 150 1.82 1.56 7.66
N SER A 151 2.37 0.42 7.22
CA SER A 151 2.72 -0.65 8.15
C SER A 151 3.97 -0.29 8.96
N PRO A 152 3.96 -0.41 10.31
CA PRO A 152 5.14 -0.22 11.15
C PRO A 152 6.15 -1.37 11.03
N LEU A 153 5.84 -2.42 10.27
CA LEU A 153 6.67 -3.63 10.19
C LEU A 153 8.09 -3.37 9.66
N PRO A 154 8.29 -2.60 8.58
CA PRO A 154 9.64 -2.31 8.08
C PRO A 154 10.53 -1.64 9.14
N GLU A 155 10.01 -0.59 9.79
CA GLU A 155 10.74 0.12 10.84
C GLU A 155 11.06 -0.78 12.04
N LEU A 156 10.08 -1.57 12.49
CA LEU A 156 10.27 -2.53 13.59
C LEU A 156 11.37 -3.55 13.27
N LEU A 157 11.37 -4.09 12.05
CA LEU A 157 12.37 -5.07 11.62
C LEU A 157 13.76 -4.43 11.48
N ALA A 158 13.85 -3.28 10.82
CA ALA A 158 15.11 -2.54 10.66
C ALA A 158 15.75 -2.22 12.02
N ARG A 159 14.96 -1.69 12.97
CA ARG A 159 15.46 -1.38 14.33
C ARG A 159 15.97 -2.61 15.07
N ARG A 160 15.39 -3.79 14.84
CA ARG A 160 15.79 -5.05 15.52
C ARG A 160 16.96 -5.75 14.87
N THR A 161 17.25 -5.48 13.61
CA THR A 161 18.22 -6.24 12.82
C THR A 161 19.30 -5.38 12.18
N ASP A 162 19.21 -4.07 12.32
CA ASP A 162 20.06 -3.09 11.61
C ASP A 162 20.06 -3.31 10.09
N SER A 163 18.95 -3.81 9.55
CA SER A 163 18.82 -4.06 8.11
C SER A 163 18.81 -2.79 7.29
N ALA A 164 19.47 -2.85 6.13
CA ALA A 164 19.38 -1.81 5.12
C ALA A 164 17.98 -1.81 4.47
N LEU A 165 17.61 -0.70 3.81
CA LEU A 165 16.37 -0.59 3.07
C LEU A 165 16.62 -0.26 1.61
N MET A 166 15.74 -0.76 0.75
CA MET A 166 15.63 -0.34 -0.64
C MET A 166 14.19 -0.49 -1.14
N GLY A 167 13.82 0.32 -2.12
CA GLY A 167 12.59 0.18 -2.87
C GLY A 167 12.81 -0.71 -4.09
N MET A 168 11.78 -1.47 -4.49
CA MET A 168 11.78 -2.23 -5.73
C MET A 168 10.39 -2.22 -6.32
N HIS A 169 10.26 -1.84 -7.60
CA HIS A 169 8.99 -1.86 -8.29
C HIS A 169 9.11 -2.37 -9.72
N CYS A 170 8.00 -2.86 -10.24
CA CYS A 170 7.90 -3.39 -11.60
C CYS A 170 6.93 -2.52 -12.41
N ARG A 171 7.32 -2.10 -13.60
CA ARG A 171 6.46 -1.39 -14.56
C ARG A 171 6.51 -2.07 -15.92
N SER A 172 5.43 -1.99 -16.66
CA SER A 172 5.36 -2.50 -18.04
C SER A 172 6.10 -1.55 -18.98
N SER A 173 6.91 -2.09 -19.88
CA SER A 173 7.55 -1.36 -20.98
C SER A 173 6.95 -1.71 -22.34
N GLY A 174 6.09 -2.70 -22.39
CA GLY A 174 5.36 -3.20 -23.53
C GLY A 174 4.65 -4.49 -23.21
N PRO A 175 3.87 -5.08 -24.11
CA PRO A 175 3.21 -6.35 -23.91
C PRO A 175 4.22 -7.46 -23.55
N GLY A 176 4.10 -8.03 -22.35
CA GLY A 176 5.01 -9.07 -21.86
C GLY A 176 6.46 -8.62 -21.64
N GLN A 177 6.70 -7.32 -21.48
CA GLN A 177 8.01 -6.76 -21.19
C GLN A 177 7.92 -5.87 -19.95
N TRP A 178 8.91 -5.99 -19.06
CA TRP A 178 8.92 -5.29 -17.77
C TRP A 178 10.26 -4.65 -17.47
N ILE A 179 10.19 -3.59 -16.71
CA ILE A 179 11.35 -2.96 -16.09
C ILE A 179 11.18 -3.10 -14.58
N VAL A 180 12.16 -3.71 -13.93
CA VAL A 180 12.27 -3.77 -12.47
C VAL A 180 13.29 -2.74 -12.03
N SER A 181 12.83 -1.70 -11.36
CA SER A 181 13.69 -0.60 -10.90
C SER A 181 13.93 -0.71 -9.41
N LEU A 182 15.19 -0.52 -9.02
CA LEU A 182 15.61 -0.48 -7.63
C LEU A 182 15.93 0.96 -7.22
N THR A 183 15.58 1.33 -5.99
CA THR A 183 15.76 2.68 -5.47
C THR A 183 16.29 2.63 -4.04
N GLU A 184 17.07 3.62 -3.64
CA GLU A 184 17.55 3.73 -2.27
C GLU A 184 16.47 4.31 -1.36
N ILE A 185 16.29 3.71 -0.18
CA ILE A 185 15.50 4.27 0.92
C ILE A 185 16.51 4.64 2.02
N LYS A 186 16.50 5.90 2.45
CA LYS A 186 17.51 6.44 3.36
C LYS A 186 17.36 5.94 4.79
N ASP A 187 16.13 5.84 5.27
CA ASP A 187 15.80 5.42 6.63
C ASP A 187 14.56 4.52 6.64
N ALA A 188 14.32 3.85 7.76
CA ALA A 188 13.25 2.87 7.91
C ALA A 188 11.92 3.48 8.38
N SER A 189 11.80 4.81 8.44
CA SER A 189 10.55 5.43 8.85
C SER A 189 9.39 5.05 7.93
N ALA A 190 8.20 5.01 8.48
CA ALA A 190 6.99 4.75 7.71
C ALA A 190 6.82 5.75 6.56
N GLN A 191 7.23 7.03 6.78
CA GLN A 191 7.15 8.06 5.76
C GLN A 191 8.14 7.81 4.61
N SER A 192 9.42 7.53 4.90
CA SER A 192 10.42 7.22 3.84
C SER A 192 10.03 6.01 2.99
N CYS A 193 9.42 4.99 3.61
CA CYS A 193 8.85 3.87 2.89
C CYS A 193 7.67 4.29 1.99
N ALA A 194 6.77 5.14 2.50
CA ALA A 194 5.64 5.66 1.74
C ALA A 194 6.11 6.53 0.56
N ASP A 195 7.12 7.39 0.75
CA ASP A 195 7.70 8.23 -0.29
C ASP A 195 8.31 7.39 -1.44
N SER A 196 8.97 6.28 -1.09
CA SER A 196 9.49 5.34 -2.08
C SER A 196 8.37 4.71 -2.93
N LEU A 197 7.27 4.33 -2.29
CA LEU A 197 6.09 3.79 -2.99
C LEU A 197 5.38 4.87 -3.82
N GLU A 198 5.27 6.09 -3.33
CA GLU A 198 4.69 7.21 -4.08
C GLU A 198 5.49 7.49 -5.35
N LYS A 199 6.83 7.50 -5.24
CA LYS A 199 7.72 7.66 -6.38
C LYS A 199 7.52 6.53 -7.41
N ALA A 200 7.38 5.28 -6.94
CA ALA A 200 7.10 4.14 -7.81
C ALA A 200 5.76 4.30 -8.54
N TRP A 201 4.68 4.66 -7.84
CA TRP A 201 3.36 4.87 -8.43
C TRP A 201 3.34 6.00 -9.45
N ARG A 202 4.07 7.10 -9.18
CA ARG A 202 4.20 8.24 -10.11
C ARG A 202 4.95 7.86 -11.39
N SER A 203 5.85 6.88 -11.34
CA SER A 203 6.63 6.47 -12.52
C SER A 203 5.81 5.75 -13.59
N SER A 204 4.73 5.07 -13.20
CA SER A 204 3.78 4.43 -14.13
C SER A 204 2.41 4.24 -13.48
N PRO A 205 1.56 5.27 -13.45
CA PRO A 205 0.23 5.20 -12.83
C PRO A 205 -0.65 4.10 -13.41
N ALA A 206 -0.51 3.78 -14.70
CA ALA A 206 -1.29 2.75 -15.38
C ALA A 206 -0.95 1.32 -14.90
N ASP A 207 0.24 1.11 -14.35
CA ASP A 207 0.64 -0.19 -13.80
C ASP A 207 0.19 -0.42 -12.36
N VAL A 208 -0.30 0.62 -11.67
CA VAL A 208 -0.72 0.54 -10.26
C VAL A 208 -1.99 -0.29 -10.13
N PHE A 209 -2.03 -1.17 -9.11
CA PHE A 209 -3.23 -1.93 -8.76
C PHE A 209 -4.18 -1.06 -7.93
N TRP A 210 -4.94 -0.17 -8.60
CA TRP A 210 -5.84 0.82 -7.99
C TRP A 210 -7.05 0.24 -7.25
N PHE A 211 -7.30 -1.04 -7.30
CA PHE A 211 -8.45 -1.70 -6.68
C PHE A 211 -8.41 -1.73 -5.15
N GLN A 212 -7.46 -1.01 -4.54
CA GLN A 212 -7.30 -0.90 -3.10
C GLN A 212 -7.73 0.49 -2.63
N ASP A 213 -8.56 0.51 -1.57
CA ASP A 213 -8.95 1.75 -0.88
C ASP A 213 -7.83 2.22 0.05
N ARG A 214 -6.82 2.91 -0.52
CA ARG A 214 -5.56 3.26 0.17
C ARG A 214 -5.73 4.33 1.25
N TRP A 215 -6.66 5.25 1.05
CA TRP A 215 -6.82 6.43 1.92
C TRP A 215 -7.93 6.30 2.97
N ARG A 216 -8.61 5.20 3.07
CA ARG A 216 -9.66 4.98 4.06
C ARG A 216 -9.07 4.82 5.46
N LEU A 217 -9.42 5.71 6.39
CA LEU A 217 -8.95 5.74 7.79
C LEU A 217 -9.88 4.98 8.74
N THR A 218 -10.05 3.68 8.56
CA THR A 218 -10.93 2.87 9.41
C THR A 218 -10.27 2.56 10.76
N GLY A 219 -10.95 2.91 11.86
CA GLY A 219 -10.52 2.53 13.21
C GLY A 219 -9.34 3.35 13.75
N GLN A 220 -9.05 4.49 13.14
CA GLN A 220 -8.18 5.54 13.67
C GLN A 220 -9.04 6.59 14.39
N LYS A 221 -8.49 7.17 15.45
CA LYS A 221 -9.03 8.40 16.05
C LYS A 221 -8.50 9.59 15.25
N PRO A 222 -9.35 10.37 14.55
CA PRO A 222 -8.86 11.33 13.54
C PRO A 222 -7.88 12.36 14.10
N LEU A 223 -8.17 12.97 15.25
CA LEU A 223 -7.30 14.00 15.81
C LEU A 223 -5.94 13.46 16.19
N SER A 224 -5.90 12.42 17.02
CA SER A 224 -4.64 11.80 17.46
C SER A 224 -3.85 11.15 16.32
N PHE A 225 -4.49 10.86 15.21
CA PHE A 225 -3.86 10.42 13.98
C PHE A 225 -3.19 11.59 13.25
N LEU A 226 -3.91 12.69 13.07
CA LEU A 226 -3.41 13.88 12.36
C LEU A 226 -2.22 14.54 13.09
N GLU A 227 -2.24 14.54 14.43
CA GLU A 227 -1.16 15.09 15.27
C GLU A 227 0.16 14.33 15.15
N LYS A 228 0.12 13.07 14.72
CA LYS A 228 1.30 12.21 14.54
C LYS A 228 1.92 12.30 13.15
N LEU A 229 1.33 13.06 12.23
CA LEU A 229 1.92 13.28 10.92
C LEU A 229 3.24 14.02 11.03
N ASP A 230 4.20 13.64 10.20
CA ASP A 230 5.49 14.32 10.13
C ASP A 230 5.31 15.74 9.58
N PRO A 231 5.66 16.79 10.34
CA PRO A 231 5.54 18.18 9.89
C PRO A 231 6.37 18.51 8.65
N ALA A 232 7.43 17.74 8.37
CA ALA A 232 8.26 17.89 7.17
C ALA A 232 7.53 17.47 5.88
N HIS A 233 6.42 16.73 6.01
CA HIS A 233 5.62 16.26 4.90
C HIS A 233 4.25 16.98 4.89
N PRO A 234 4.10 18.06 4.12
CA PRO A 234 2.88 18.87 4.16
C PRO A 234 1.68 18.11 3.57
N VAL A 235 0.56 18.21 4.26
CA VAL A 235 -0.73 17.75 3.73
C VAL A 235 -1.23 18.78 2.72
N THR A 236 -1.26 18.43 1.44
CA THR A 236 -1.75 19.29 0.36
C THR A 236 -3.18 18.98 -0.05
N LYS A 237 -3.68 17.82 0.35
CA LYS A 237 -5.05 17.34 0.15
C LYS A 237 -5.62 16.94 1.51
N PRO A 238 -6.15 17.89 2.29
CA PRO A 238 -6.67 17.63 3.63
C PRO A 238 -7.82 16.63 3.60
N LEU A 239 -8.08 16.00 4.73
CA LEU A 239 -9.28 15.19 4.91
C LEU A 239 -10.52 16.05 4.73
N ARG A 240 -11.49 15.59 3.96
CA ARG A 240 -12.80 16.21 3.89
C ARG A 240 -13.73 15.53 4.89
N ILE A 241 -14.18 16.30 5.86
CA ILE A 241 -15.12 15.85 6.88
C ILE A 241 -16.45 16.57 6.64
N VAL A 242 -17.48 15.79 6.48
CA VAL A 242 -18.84 16.31 6.42
C VAL A 242 -19.51 16.05 7.78
N SER A 243 -20.10 17.07 8.38
CA SER A 243 -20.62 16.99 9.74
C SER A 243 -21.97 17.68 9.88
N THR A 244 -22.81 17.18 10.77
CA THR A 244 -24.06 17.85 11.20
C THR A 244 -23.81 19.02 12.15
N SER A 245 -22.58 19.17 12.66
CA SER A 245 -22.20 20.26 13.58
C SER A 245 -20.78 20.73 13.32
N MET A 246 -20.45 21.94 13.75
CA MET A 246 -19.08 22.47 13.67
C MET A 246 -18.11 21.63 14.51
N ILE A 247 -16.99 21.24 13.89
CA ILE A 247 -15.87 20.56 14.53
C ILE A 247 -14.65 21.42 14.35
N SER A 248 -13.95 21.71 15.43
CA SER A 248 -12.71 22.49 15.40
C SER A 248 -11.50 21.59 15.14
N LEU A 249 -10.92 21.69 13.94
CA LEU A 249 -9.72 20.98 13.55
C LEU A 249 -8.72 21.93 12.88
N PRO A 250 -7.41 21.58 12.87
CA PRO A 250 -6.42 22.34 12.11
C PRO A 250 -6.79 22.37 10.61
N LYS A 251 -6.99 23.56 10.06
CA LYS A 251 -7.45 23.76 8.67
C LYS A 251 -6.51 23.17 7.60
N ASN A 252 -5.22 23.06 7.90
CA ASN A 252 -4.24 22.48 7.02
C ASN A 252 -4.32 20.92 6.95
N LEU A 253 -4.99 20.29 7.91
CA LEU A 253 -5.11 18.84 7.99
C LEU A 253 -6.48 18.32 7.57
N ALA A 254 -7.52 19.12 7.78
CA ALA A 254 -8.89 18.75 7.44
C ALA A 254 -9.74 19.97 7.01
N THR A 255 -10.67 19.74 6.08
CA THR A 255 -11.77 20.67 5.77
C THR A 255 -13.05 20.14 6.38
N VAL A 256 -13.80 21.01 7.06
CA VAL A 256 -15.08 20.65 7.68
C VAL A 256 -16.21 21.36 6.94
N GLU A 257 -17.13 20.59 6.40
CA GLU A 257 -18.37 21.08 5.78
C GLU A 257 -19.54 20.71 6.69
N VAL A 258 -20.32 21.71 7.08
CA VAL A 258 -21.54 21.47 7.85
C VAL A 258 -22.70 21.31 6.87
N ILE A 259 -23.40 20.20 7.01
CA ILE A 259 -24.57 19.88 6.20
C ILE A 259 -25.74 19.46 7.09
N ASP A 260 -26.94 19.70 6.57
CA ASP A 260 -28.15 19.18 7.17
C ASP A 260 -28.64 17.97 6.40
N LEU A 261 -28.73 16.82 7.07
CA LEU A 261 -29.27 15.59 6.51
C LEU A 261 -30.60 15.29 7.19
N ASP A 262 -31.62 14.95 6.41
CA ASP A 262 -32.84 14.40 6.96
C ASP A 262 -32.58 13.00 7.53
N MET A 263 -32.33 12.97 8.83
CA MET A 263 -32.02 11.72 9.55
C MET A 263 -33.24 10.79 9.69
N ASP A 264 -34.45 11.25 9.41
CA ASP A 264 -35.66 10.44 9.40
C ASP A 264 -35.93 9.79 8.04
N ALA A 265 -35.24 10.24 7.00
CA ALA A 265 -35.33 9.66 5.66
C ALA A 265 -35.00 8.16 5.63
N PRO A 266 -35.53 7.39 4.67
CA PRO A 266 -35.18 6.00 4.44
C PRO A 266 -33.66 5.78 4.23
N THR A 267 -33.14 4.60 4.59
CA THR A 267 -31.72 4.29 4.49
C THR A 267 -31.18 4.44 3.05
N ASP A 268 -31.98 4.10 2.05
CA ASP A 268 -31.58 4.18 0.64
C ASP A 268 -31.47 5.64 0.18
N GLU A 269 -32.33 6.50 0.66
CA GLU A 269 -32.29 7.94 0.38
C GLU A 269 -31.08 8.60 1.07
N LEU A 270 -30.81 8.27 2.32
CA LEU A 270 -29.59 8.69 3.02
C LEU A 270 -28.32 8.20 2.29
N ALA A 271 -28.34 6.97 1.78
CA ALA A 271 -27.23 6.44 1.00
C ALA A 271 -26.99 7.25 -0.27
N ALA A 272 -28.07 7.61 -1.00
CA ALA A 272 -28.00 8.44 -2.19
C ALA A 272 -27.44 9.84 -1.88
N GLN A 273 -27.92 10.48 -0.81
CA GLN A 273 -27.41 11.78 -0.36
C GLN A 273 -25.93 11.74 0.00
N LEU A 274 -25.47 10.72 0.75
CA LEU A 274 -24.06 10.54 1.11
C LEU A 274 -23.18 10.27 -0.12
N HIS A 275 -23.66 9.50 -1.08
CA HIS A 275 -22.96 9.29 -2.35
C HIS A 275 -22.85 10.58 -3.16
N GLN A 276 -23.93 11.34 -3.27
CA GLN A 276 -23.92 12.63 -3.95
C GLN A 276 -22.95 13.62 -3.32
N LEU A 277 -22.87 13.67 -1.99
CA LEU A 277 -21.88 14.48 -1.27
C LEU A 277 -20.45 14.04 -1.56
N SER A 278 -20.21 12.74 -1.68
CA SER A 278 -18.88 12.21 -2.03
C SER A 278 -18.45 12.64 -3.43
N ASP A 279 -19.38 12.68 -4.39
CA ASP A 279 -19.11 13.00 -5.80
C ASP A 279 -19.04 14.51 -6.06
N ALA A 280 -19.79 15.33 -5.30
CA ALA A 280 -19.89 16.78 -5.51
C ALA A 280 -18.67 17.59 -5.02
N GLY A 281 -17.83 17.04 -4.17
CA GLY A 281 -16.72 17.77 -3.56
C GLY A 281 -15.41 17.71 -4.37
N LYS A 282 -14.55 18.71 -4.14
CA LYS A 282 -13.19 18.75 -4.70
C LYS A 282 -12.34 17.54 -4.26
N TYR A 283 -12.61 17.00 -3.09
CA TYR A 283 -12.01 15.79 -2.52
C TYR A 283 -13.11 14.84 -2.08
N PRO A 284 -12.89 13.52 -2.13
CA PRO A 284 -13.86 12.57 -1.60
C PRO A 284 -14.08 12.83 -0.09
N VAL A 285 -15.29 12.56 0.40
CA VAL A 285 -15.58 12.59 1.83
C VAL A 285 -14.86 11.44 2.51
N ASP A 286 -13.97 11.75 3.42
CA ASP A 286 -13.20 10.76 4.19
C ASP A 286 -13.97 10.33 5.46
N LEU A 287 -14.69 11.26 6.08
CA LEU A 287 -15.41 11.07 7.33
C LEU A 287 -16.75 11.78 7.30
N TYR A 288 -17.77 11.11 7.82
CA TYR A 288 -19.05 11.73 8.16
C TYR A 288 -19.18 11.77 9.69
N CYS A 289 -19.39 12.96 10.24
CA CYS A 289 -19.54 13.13 11.68
C CYS A 289 -20.99 13.47 12.04
N CYS A 290 -21.59 12.72 12.96
CA CYS A 290 -22.96 12.89 13.42
C CYS A 290 -23.10 12.54 14.89
N ALA A 291 -24.22 12.92 15.50
CA ALA A 291 -24.53 12.48 16.86
C ALA A 291 -24.52 10.95 16.98
N GLN A 292 -24.02 10.44 18.09
CA GLN A 292 -23.76 9.00 18.32
C GLN A 292 -25.01 8.13 18.09
N THR A 293 -26.20 8.67 18.35
CA THR A 293 -27.49 8.00 18.14
C THR A 293 -27.76 7.63 16.67
N PHE A 294 -27.21 8.38 15.72
CA PHE A 294 -27.41 8.15 14.28
C PHE A 294 -26.37 7.24 13.63
N ILE A 295 -25.27 6.94 14.34
CA ILE A 295 -24.17 6.12 13.81
C ILE A 295 -24.64 4.75 13.26
N PRO A 296 -25.53 3.98 13.94
CA PRO A 296 -25.94 2.68 13.43
C PRO A 296 -26.68 2.75 12.09
N LYS A 297 -27.54 3.77 11.92
CA LYS A 297 -28.32 4.02 10.68
C LYS A 297 -27.39 4.44 9.55
N LEU A 298 -26.53 5.41 9.79
CA LEU A 298 -25.61 5.94 8.77
C LEU A 298 -24.50 4.96 8.37
N LYS A 299 -24.02 4.11 9.26
CA LYS A 299 -23.06 3.06 8.90
C LYS A 299 -23.58 2.10 7.83
N LYS A 300 -24.89 1.85 7.79
CA LYS A 300 -25.49 1.02 6.74
C LYS A 300 -25.55 1.76 5.39
N ALA A 301 -25.80 3.07 5.42
CA ALA A 301 -25.93 3.90 4.24
C ALA A 301 -24.58 4.38 3.69
N ALA A 302 -23.58 4.59 4.54
CA ALA A 302 -22.37 5.31 4.20
C ALA A 302 -21.39 4.58 3.25
N GLY A 303 -21.58 3.28 3.00
CA GLY A 303 -20.71 2.53 2.09
C GLY A 303 -19.21 2.61 2.50
N ARG A 304 -18.41 3.37 1.74
CA ARG A 304 -16.99 3.59 1.98
C ARG A 304 -16.67 4.73 2.94
N ILE A 305 -17.63 5.63 3.17
CA ILE A 305 -17.46 6.78 4.05
C ILE A 305 -17.43 6.28 5.50
N LEU A 306 -16.48 6.78 6.28
CA LEU A 306 -16.41 6.47 7.71
C LEU A 306 -17.42 7.35 8.45
N VAL A 307 -18.23 6.72 9.31
CA VAL A 307 -19.15 7.42 10.21
C VAL A 307 -18.55 7.44 11.60
N THR A 308 -18.47 8.60 12.19
CA THR A 308 -17.86 8.86 13.51
C THR A 308 -18.73 9.84 14.31
N SER A 309 -18.41 10.05 15.57
CA SER A 309 -19.04 11.07 16.43
C SER A 309 -18.05 12.20 16.76
N PRO A 310 -18.51 13.36 17.21
CA PRO A 310 -17.64 14.46 17.67
C PRO A 310 -16.68 14.03 18.78
N GLU A 311 -17.09 13.07 19.59
CA GLU A 311 -16.27 12.51 20.71
C GLU A 311 -15.03 11.74 20.21
N ASP A 312 -15.06 11.24 18.96
CA ASP A 312 -13.92 10.55 18.36
C ASP A 312 -12.79 11.52 17.93
N PHE A 313 -13.05 12.83 17.99
CA PHE A 313 -12.09 13.89 17.69
C PHE A 313 -11.41 14.46 18.94
N SER A 314 -11.92 14.13 20.12
CA SER A 314 -11.38 14.60 21.41
C SER A 314 -10.24 13.71 21.96
#